data_22a3ae47255d4eaa544c1daa6e1306fe
#
_entry.id   22a3ae47255d4eaa544c1daa6e1306fe
#
_cell.length_a   1.000
_cell.length_b   1.000
_cell.length_c   1.000
_cell.angle_alpha   90.00
_cell.angle_beta   90.00
_cell.angle_gamma   90.00
#
_symmetry.space_group_name_H-M   'P 1'
#
loop_
_entity.id
_entity.type
_entity.pdbx_description
1 polymer ?
#
loop_
_entity_poly.entity_id
_entity_poly.type
_entity_poly.pdbx_seq_one_letter_code
_entity_poly.pdbx_strand_id
1 'polypeptide(L)'
;MPTFMMLGKYSPEALRGISPDRTDKAVDLIKKNGGKVVSMYSVLGEHDLVFILDFSDFEEALATSVALNRLTGISFTTSPVVEVDKFDKLIG
;
A
#
# COMPACT_ATOMS: atom_id res chain seq x y z
N MET A 1 -10.00 -12.25 -1.60
CA MET A 1 -8.60 -11.95 -1.28
C MET A 1 -8.53 -11.11 -0.01
N PRO A 2 -7.58 -11.40 0.89
CA PRO A 2 -7.37 -10.56 2.07
C PRO A 2 -7.01 -9.12 1.67
N THR A 3 -7.39 -8.20 2.54
CA THR A 3 -7.15 -6.77 2.35
C THR A 3 -6.02 -6.31 3.27
N PHE A 4 -5.18 -5.45 2.73
CA PHE A 4 -4.02 -4.89 3.45
C PHE A 4 -4.04 -3.37 3.36
N MET A 5 -3.53 -2.74 4.41
CA MET A 5 -3.29 -1.31 4.42
C MET A 5 -1.78 -1.08 4.35
N MET A 6 -1.36 -0.27 3.38
CA MET A 6 0.02 0.19 3.28
C MET A 6 0.06 1.68 3.59
N LEU A 7 0.85 2.04 4.58
CA LEU A 7 1.08 3.44 4.96
C LEU A 7 2.45 3.82 4.44
N GLY A 8 2.50 4.81 3.57
CA GLY A 8 3.72 5.23 2.91
C GLY A 8 4.31 6.49 3.52
N LYS A 9 5.64 6.52 3.60
CA LYS A 9 6.37 7.70 4.06
C LYS A 9 7.41 8.08 3.01
N TYR A 10 7.36 9.32 2.54
CA TYR A 10 8.34 9.83 1.57
C TYR A 10 9.70 10.04 2.23
N SER A 11 10.77 9.62 1.53
CA SER A 11 12.09 10.21 1.73
C SER A 11 12.08 11.63 1.12
N PRO A 12 13.06 12.48 1.42
CA PRO A 12 13.16 13.78 0.75
C PRO A 12 13.20 13.66 -0.78
N GLU A 13 13.89 12.65 -1.30
CA GLU A 13 13.96 12.40 -2.75
C GLU A 13 12.61 11.94 -3.29
N ALA A 14 11.95 11.04 -2.58
CA ALA A 14 10.63 10.53 -2.99
C ALA A 14 9.59 11.66 -3.02
N LEU A 15 9.64 12.59 -2.07
CA LEU A 15 8.77 13.75 -2.05
C LEU A 15 8.96 14.62 -3.30
N ARG A 16 10.21 14.84 -3.69
CA ARG A 16 10.53 15.63 -4.90
C ARG A 16 10.13 14.91 -6.18
N GLY A 17 10.02 13.59 -6.15
CA GLY A 17 9.70 12.77 -7.31
C GLY A 17 8.20 12.50 -7.51
N ILE A 18 7.33 13.17 -6.80
CA ILE A 18 5.88 13.01 -6.96
C ILE A 18 5.49 13.31 -8.41
N SER A 19 4.83 12.37 -9.06
CA SER A 19 4.34 12.53 -10.43
C SER A 19 3.24 11.51 -10.74
N PRO A 20 2.34 11.84 -11.68
CA PRO A 20 1.36 10.85 -12.17
C PRO A 20 2.03 9.62 -12.77
N ASP A 21 3.14 9.79 -13.47
CA ASP A 21 3.87 8.69 -14.08
C ASP A 21 4.39 7.70 -13.02
N ARG A 22 4.94 8.19 -11.93
CA ARG A 22 5.39 7.33 -10.83
C ARG A 22 4.22 6.58 -10.20
N THR A 23 3.09 7.23 -10.04
CA THR A 23 1.88 6.59 -9.51
C THR A 23 1.41 5.47 -10.45
N ASP A 24 1.40 5.70 -11.75
CA ASP A 24 1.03 4.69 -12.74
C ASP A 24 1.96 3.48 -12.67
N LYS A 25 3.25 3.72 -12.54
CA LYS A 25 4.24 2.64 -12.39
C LYS A 25 4.04 1.85 -11.11
N ALA A 26 3.69 2.54 -10.02
CA ALA A 26 3.39 1.89 -8.74
C ALA A 26 2.16 0.99 -8.87
N VAL A 27 1.09 1.47 -9.50
CA VAL A 27 -0.13 0.69 -9.73
C VAL A 27 0.18 -0.53 -10.59
N ASP A 28 0.95 -0.37 -11.66
CA ASP A 28 1.33 -1.48 -12.54
C ASP A 28 2.14 -2.53 -11.77
N LEU A 29 3.05 -2.11 -10.90
CA LEU A 29 3.84 -3.00 -10.07
C LEU A 29 2.96 -3.80 -9.11
N ILE A 30 2.01 -3.15 -8.46
CA ILE A 30 1.05 -3.82 -7.58
C ILE A 30 0.28 -4.91 -8.33
N LYS A 31 -0.24 -4.57 -9.52
CA LYS A 31 -0.98 -5.51 -10.35
C LYS A 31 -0.10 -6.67 -10.81
N LYS A 32 1.12 -6.39 -11.23
CA LYS A 32 2.07 -7.39 -11.68
C LYS A 32 2.39 -8.40 -10.56
N ASN A 33 2.38 -7.95 -9.32
CA ASN A 33 2.64 -8.80 -8.16
C ASN A 33 1.37 -9.47 -7.61
N GLY A 34 0.28 -9.46 -8.37
CA GLY A 34 -0.95 -10.15 -8.00
C GLY A 34 -1.90 -9.34 -7.13
N GLY A 35 -1.63 -8.06 -6.94
CA GLY A 35 -2.46 -7.20 -6.12
C GLY A 35 -3.56 -6.50 -6.89
N LYS A 36 -4.56 -6.05 -6.15
CA LYS A 36 -5.65 -5.22 -6.66
C LYS A 36 -5.70 -3.94 -5.82
N VAL A 37 -5.72 -2.80 -6.49
CA VAL A 37 -5.88 -1.50 -5.82
C VAL A 37 -7.35 -1.30 -5.51
N VAL A 38 -7.69 -1.22 -4.21
CA VAL A 38 -9.04 -0.87 -3.76
C VAL A 38 -9.17 0.64 -3.69
N SER A 39 -8.21 1.31 -3.05
CA SER A 39 -8.18 2.77 -2.97
C SER A 39 -6.78 3.26 -2.62
N MET A 40 -6.50 4.50 -2.98
CA MET A 40 -5.23 5.16 -2.71
C MET A 40 -5.52 6.59 -2.31
N TYR A 41 -4.88 7.05 -1.24
CA TYR A 41 -5.06 8.41 -0.73
C TYR A 41 -3.71 9.04 -0.43
N SER A 42 -3.63 10.35 -0.66
CA SER A 42 -2.51 11.17 -0.22
C SER A 42 -2.89 11.88 1.07
N VAL A 43 -1.99 11.84 2.04
CA VAL A 43 -2.04 12.62 3.27
C VAL A 43 -0.66 13.25 3.43
N LEU A 44 -0.46 14.08 4.40
CA LEU A 44 0.86 14.59 4.73
C LEU A 44 0.96 14.77 6.24
N GLY A 45 1.96 14.14 6.83
CA GLY A 45 2.15 14.15 8.27
C GLY A 45 3.03 13.01 8.72
N GLU A 46 2.59 12.27 9.72
CA GLU A 46 3.28 11.08 10.18
C GLU A 46 3.41 10.05 9.05
N HIS A 47 2.35 9.89 8.26
CA HIS A 47 2.34 9.13 7.01
C HIS A 47 1.95 10.06 5.88
N ASP A 48 2.31 9.72 4.66
CA ASP A 48 2.08 10.55 3.48
C ASP A 48 1.13 9.90 2.46
N LEU A 49 1.03 8.57 2.50
CA LEU A 49 0.17 7.80 1.61
C LEU A 49 -0.57 6.73 2.38
N VAL A 50 -1.81 6.46 1.97
CA VAL A 50 -2.60 5.34 2.47
C VAL A 50 -3.10 4.56 1.27
N PHE A 51 -2.66 3.32 1.14
CA PHE A 51 -3.13 2.40 0.10
C PHE A 51 -3.94 1.30 0.74
N ILE A 52 -5.10 1.01 0.16
CA ILE A 52 -5.89 -0.18 0.52
C ILE A 52 -5.81 -1.12 -0.67
N LEU A 53 -5.24 -2.30 -0.45
CA LEU A 53 -4.91 -3.24 -1.50
C LEU A 53 -5.38 -4.65 -1.13
N ASP A 54 -5.77 -5.43 -2.13
CA ASP A 54 -6.04 -6.84 -1.95
C ASP A 54 -4.90 -7.67 -2.53
N PHE A 55 -4.49 -8.70 -1.82
CA PHE A 55 -3.51 -9.70 -2.28
C PHE A 55 -4.00 -11.09 -1.88
N SER A 56 -3.46 -12.13 -2.52
CA SER A 56 -3.78 -13.52 -2.17
C SER A 56 -3.32 -13.87 -0.76
N ASP A 57 -2.17 -13.35 -0.33
CA ASP A 57 -1.61 -13.60 0.99
C ASP A 57 -0.73 -12.45 1.45
N PHE A 58 -0.31 -12.50 2.70
CA PHE A 58 0.52 -11.46 3.30
C PHE A 58 1.93 -11.43 2.71
N GLU A 59 2.44 -12.58 2.31
CA GLU A 59 3.79 -12.65 1.72
C GLU A 59 3.87 -11.85 0.42
N GLU A 60 2.84 -11.94 -0.44
CA GLU A 60 2.77 -11.12 -1.65
C GLU A 60 2.69 -9.63 -1.31
N ALA A 61 1.92 -9.27 -0.28
CA ALA A 61 1.81 -7.88 0.16
C ALA A 61 3.17 -7.34 0.63
N LEU A 62 3.90 -8.12 1.42
CA LEU A 62 5.24 -7.74 1.89
C LEU A 62 6.24 -7.60 0.74
N ALA A 63 6.25 -8.56 -0.17
CA ALA A 63 7.12 -8.50 -1.34
C ALA A 63 6.84 -7.26 -2.19
N THR A 64 5.57 -6.93 -2.37
CA THR A 64 5.15 -5.73 -3.10
C THR A 64 5.58 -4.45 -2.38
N SER A 65 5.50 -4.43 -1.04
CA SER A 65 5.96 -3.30 -0.24
C SER A 65 7.45 -3.00 -0.48
N VAL A 66 8.28 -4.05 -0.49
CA VAL A 66 9.70 -3.91 -0.78
C VAL A 66 9.94 -3.46 -2.21
N ALA A 67 9.23 -4.05 -3.18
CA ALA A 67 9.34 -3.67 -4.58
C ALA A 67 8.95 -2.21 -4.83
N LEU A 68 7.88 -1.74 -4.17
CA LEU A 68 7.47 -0.34 -4.24
C LEU A 68 8.54 0.59 -3.68
N ASN A 69 9.17 0.22 -2.57
CA ASN A 69 10.27 1.00 -2.00
C ASN A 69 11.43 1.11 -2.99
N ARG A 70 11.82 0.00 -3.61
CA ARG A 70 12.90 0.00 -4.60
C ARG A 70 12.57 0.83 -5.82
N LEU A 71 11.32 0.84 -6.25
CA LEU A 71 10.87 1.63 -7.40
C LEU A 71 10.79 3.12 -7.08
N THR A 72 10.29 3.50 -5.90
CA THR A 72 9.87 4.87 -5.60
C THR A 72 10.69 5.57 -4.53
N GLY A 73 11.42 4.83 -3.69
CA GLY A 73 12.06 5.39 -2.50
C GLY A 73 11.09 5.63 -1.33
N ILE A 74 9.82 5.25 -1.49
CA ILE A 74 8.82 5.42 -0.44
C ILE A 74 8.89 4.20 0.48
N SER A 75 8.95 4.43 1.80
CA SER A 75 8.90 3.36 2.80
C SER A 75 7.44 3.04 3.13
N PHE A 76 7.07 1.77 3.11
CA PHE A 76 5.70 1.34 3.41
C PHE A 76 5.67 0.47 4.66
N THR A 77 4.69 0.76 5.52
CA THR A 77 4.30 -0.12 6.62
C THR A 77 3.06 -0.88 6.14
N THR A 78 3.12 -2.20 6.17
CA THR A 78 2.08 -3.06 5.57
C THR A 78 1.43 -3.91 6.66
N SER A 79 0.10 -3.82 6.77
CA SER A 79 -0.68 -4.56 7.76
C SER A 79 -1.89 -5.20 7.13
N PRO A 80 -2.25 -6.42 7.54
CA PRO A 80 -3.57 -6.95 7.21
C PRO A 80 -4.63 -6.15 7.96
N VAL A 81 -5.81 -6.01 7.36
CA VAL A 81 -6.95 -5.33 7.96
C VAL A 81 -8.19 -6.20 7.89
N VAL A 82 -9.11 -5.96 8.80
CA VAL A 82 -10.41 -6.62 8.85
C VAL A 82 -11.46 -5.52 9.00
N GLU A 83 -12.54 -5.62 8.25
CA GLU A 83 -13.65 -4.68 8.40
C GLU A 83 -14.21 -4.75 9.82
N VAL A 84 -14.61 -3.61 10.36
CA VAL A 84 -15.12 -3.52 11.74
C VAL A 84 -16.30 -4.44 11.97
N ASP A 85 -17.23 -4.50 11.03
CA ASP A 85 -18.41 -5.39 11.14
C ASP A 85 -18.00 -6.84 11.29
N LYS A 86 -17.01 -7.29 10.53
CA LYS A 86 -16.52 -8.65 10.62
C LYS A 86 -15.83 -8.89 11.96
N PHE A 87 -15.02 -7.94 12.39
CA PHE A 87 -14.33 -8.01 13.67
C PHE A 87 -15.32 -8.09 14.84
N ASP A 88 -16.35 -7.25 14.83
CA ASP A 88 -17.40 -7.26 15.85
C ASP A 88 -18.07 -8.62 15.97
N LYS A 89 -18.35 -9.26 14.85
CA LYS A 89 -18.95 -10.59 14.82
C LYS A 89 -18.01 -11.67 15.34
N LEU A 90 -16.70 -11.53 15.11
CA LEU A 90 -15.70 -12.48 15.61
C LEU A 90 -15.57 -12.41 17.13
N ILE A 91 -15.69 -11.24 17.72
CA ILE A 91 -15.46 -11.02 19.14
C ILE A 91 -16.76 -11.16 19.96
N GLY A 92 -17.81 -10.63 19.44
CA GLY A 92 -19.06 -10.48 20.17
C GLY A 92 -20.10 -11.51 20.02
#